data_e529545dbbfe3df695dca1db55d35eb4
#
_entry.id   e529545dbbfe3df695dca1db55d35eb4
#
_cell.length_a   1.000
_cell.length_b   1.000
_cell.length_c   1.000
_cell.angle_alpha   90.00
_cell.angle_beta   90.00
_cell.angle_gamma   90.00
#
_symmetry.space_group_name_H-M   'P 1'
#
loop_
_entity.id
_entity.type
_entity.pdbx_description
1 polymer ?
#
loop_
_entity_poly.entity_id
_entity_poly.type
_entity_poly.pdbx_seq_one_letter_code
_entity_poly.pdbx_strand_id
1 'polypeptide(L)'
;MDYLLLRESKYPGENFSPCEEMKEALPNLKILVVGAGGLGCEILKNLALSGVKNIHVVDLDTIELSNLNRQFLFRQKDIGKFKADVACEFIKKKYPDINIVPSHKKIQEFANDFYKNFDIIIGGLDNVEARSYINQKVHELVEFDEEGNPLPETVIPFIDGGTEGFRGQAKVILPYTTSCFDCDTEIINTKRNTYAMCTIAENPRVPEHCIEYAFTIEWKKHFNKPVDKDSIEDVEWIYKTALERAKKYNIEGVTYNLTLGVIKNVIPAIASTNSMIAAETVMEAIKIFTGFSKRLDNYFMYMGHEGLYSSTMQMDKLDNCKTCSKRVQVIKVEENDIWKKILEKILEISRTRFDENQEINIWNVVKEVYKTTKGENGQITKISCIDDNKTLKELIDENIIDADELFEIIPKDDKTNVIKIKLYVA
;
A
#
# COMPACT_ATOMS: atom_id res chain seq x y z
N MET A 1 28.21 7.78 4.34
CA MET A 1 27.41 8.03 5.55
C MET A 1 28.22 8.64 6.68
N ASP A 2 29.47 8.22 6.94
CA ASP A 2 30.30 8.74 8.06
C ASP A 2 30.40 10.28 8.09
N TYR A 3 30.58 10.91 6.94
CA TYR A 3 30.61 12.38 6.87
C TYR A 3 29.28 13.05 7.22
N LEU A 4 28.17 12.37 7.03
CA LEU A 4 26.85 12.88 7.39
C LEU A 4 26.58 12.70 8.88
N LEU A 5 26.95 11.55 9.43
CA LEU A 5 26.58 11.13 10.79
C LEU A 5 27.55 11.62 11.87
N LEU A 6 28.82 11.88 11.52
CA LEU A 6 29.90 12.23 12.47
C LEU A 6 30.32 13.69 12.44
N ARG A 7 29.74 14.51 11.57
CA ARG A 7 30.12 15.93 11.47
C ARG A 7 28.96 16.87 11.75
N GLU A 8 29.27 17.95 12.44
CA GLU A 8 28.34 19.06 12.55
C GLU A 8 27.96 19.61 11.16
N SER A 9 26.71 19.93 10.97
CA SER A 9 26.17 20.49 9.74
C SER A 9 25.22 21.63 10.05
N LYS A 10 25.02 22.53 9.09
CA LYS A 10 24.05 23.63 9.19
C LYS A 10 22.61 23.19 8.89
N TYR A 11 22.42 21.98 8.40
CA TYR A 11 21.15 21.50 7.88
C TYR A 11 20.34 20.60 8.82
N PRO A 12 20.93 19.88 9.79
CA PRO A 12 20.18 18.95 10.62
C PRO A 12 19.16 19.63 11.54
N GLY A 13 18.17 18.87 11.96
CA GLY A 13 17.20 19.24 12.98
C GLY A 13 17.82 19.37 14.37
N GLU A 14 17.06 19.93 15.30
CA GLU A 14 17.48 20.11 16.70
C GLU A 14 17.73 18.77 17.41
N ASN A 15 17.07 17.70 16.95
CA ASN A 15 17.19 16.35 17.51
C ASN A 15 18.37 15.55 16.95
N PHE A 16 19.10 16.09 15.98
CA PHE A 16 20.26 15.43 15.43
C PHE A 16 21.55 15.89 16.13
N SER A 17 22.27 14.96 16.71
CA SER A 17 23.62 15.16 17.19
C SER A 17 24.55 14.19 16.48
N PRO A 18 25.65 14.69 15.86
CA PRO A 18 26.65 13.81 15.27
C PRO A 18 27.26 12.92 16.37
N CYS A 19 27.16 11.61 16.22
CA CYS A 19 27.66 10.65 17.17
C CYS A 19 28.04 9.31 16.56
N GLU A 20 28.96 8.58 17.19
CA GLU A 20 29.35 7.24 16.78
C GLU A 20 28.21 6.23 16.96
N GLU A 21 27.35 6.41 18.00
CA GLU A 21 26.20 5.54 18.24
C GLU A 21 25.25 5.50 17.03
N MET A 22 25.00 6.65 16.38
CA MET A 22 24.17 6.72 15.20
C MET A 22 24.79 5.98 14.01
N LYS A 23 26.11 6.07 13.85
CA LYS A 23 26.84 5.33 12.83
C LYS A 23 26.77 3.83 13.06
N GLU A 24 26.87 3.39 14.33
CA GLU A 24 26.75 1.97 14.70
C GLU A 24 25.29 1.46 14.62
N ALA A 25 24.31 2.32 14.85
CA ALA A 25 22.90 1.97 14.79
C ALA A 25 22.41 1.76 13.35
N LEU A 26 22.88 2.54 12.38
CA LEU A 26 22.41 2.46 10.99
C LEU A 26 22.56 1.05 10.35
N PRO A 27 23.67 0.30 10.53
CA PRO A 27 23.77 -1.07 10.05
C PRO A 27 22.77 -2.03 10.70
N ASN A 28 22.28 -1.72 11.90
CA ASN A 28 21.34 -2.56 12.65
C ASN A 28 19.87 -2.26 12.30
N LEU A 29 19.62 -1.14 11.61
CA LEU A 29 18.29 -0.76 11.15
C LEU A 29 17.65 -1.89 10.32
N LYS A 30 16.46 -2.32 10.70
CA LYS A 30 15.71 -3.40 10.05
C LYS A 30 14.65 -2.81 9.14
N ILE A 31 14.80 -3.02 7.84
CA ILE A 31 13.89 -2.48 6.83
C ILE A 31 13.15 -3.61 6.11
N LEU A 32 11.83 -3.49 6.06
CA LEU A 32 10.98 -4.29 5.17
C LEU A 32 10.80 -3.54 3.85
N VAL A 33 11.19 -4.16 2.74
CA VAL A 33 10.93 -3.67 1.39
C VAL A 33 9.83 -4.52 0.76
N VAL A 34 8.70 -3.90 0.44
CA VAL A 34 7.57 -4.56 -0.20
C VAL A 34 7.56 -4.21 -1.68
N GLY A 35 7.82 -5.21 -2.52
CA GLY A 35 8.00 -5.09 -3.97
C GLY A 35 9.46 -5.09 -4.40
N ALA A 36 9.81 -6.01 -5.31
CA ALA A 36 11.13 -6.11 -5.97
C ALA A 36 11.03 -5.79 -7.48
N GLY A 37 10.08 -4.92 -7.85
CA GLY A 37 9.92 -4.41 -9.21
C GLY A 37 10.97 -3.37 -9.59
N GLY A 38 10.65 -2.49 -10.55
CA GLY A 38 11.57 -1.44 -11.01
C GLY A 38 11.99 -0.49 -9.90
N LEU A 39 11.05 -0.04 -9.08
CA LEU A 39 11.31 0.82 -7.93
C LEU A 39 12.04 0.04 -6.83
N GLY A 40 11.57 -1.17 -6.48
CA GLY A 40 12.17 -2.00 -5.45
C GLY A 40 13.64 -2.36 -5.72
N CYS A 41 14.01 -2.66 -6.97
CA CYS A 41 15.40 -2.89 -7.36
C CYS A 41 16.32 -1.70 -7.01
N GLU A 42 15.85 -0.49 -7.27
CA GLU A 42 16.58 0.74 -6.98
C GLU A 42 16.64 1.04 -5.48
N ILE A 43 15.53 0.79 -4.75
CA ILE A 43 15.47 0.91 -3.28
C ILE A 43 16.50 0.00 -2.64
N LEU A 44 16.53 -1.28 -3.00
CA LEU A 44 17.47 -2.27 -2.45
C LEU A 44 18.93 -1.87 -2.69
N LYS A 45 19.25 -1.39 -3.89
CA LYS A 45 20.57 -0.86 -4.21
C LYS A 45 20.93 0.31 -3.31
N ASN A 46 20.02 1.29 -3.17
CA ASN A 46 20.28 2.51 -2.40
C ASN A 46 20.42 2.22 -0.91
N LEU A 47 19.62 1.32 -0.32
CA LEU A 47 19.75 0.88 1.06
C LEU A 47 21.11 0.22 1.31
N ALA A 48 21.52 -0.71 0.44
CA ALA A 48 22.80 -1.39 0.54
C ALA A 48 24.00 -0.42 0.46
N LEU A 49 23.94 0.55 -0.48
CA LEU A 49 24.94 1.61 -0.62
C LEU A 49 24.98 2.57 0.56
N SER A 50 23.86 2.78 1.22
CA SER A 50 23.76 3.67 2.39
C SER A 50 24.25 3.01 3.69
N GLY A 51 24.53 1.70 3.67
CA GLY A 51 25.07 0.99 4.83
C GLY A 51 24.05 0.26 5.69
N VAL A 52 22.77 0.21 5.27
CA VAL A 52 21.74 -0.62 5.91
C VAL A 52 22.07 -2.10 5.66
N LYS A 53 22.12 -2.92 6.71
CA LYS A 53 22.54 -4.31 6.62
C LYS A 53 21.44 -5.33 6.85
N ASN A 54 20.29 -4.95 7.42
CA ASN A 54 19.20 -5.87 7.70
C ASN A 54 17.98 -5.51 6.85
N ILE A 55 17.77 -6.26 5.78
CA ILE A 55 16.70 -5.99 4.81
C ILE A 55 15.89 -7.27 4.61
N HIS A 56 14.58 -7.16 4.69
CA HIS A 56 13.65 -8.21 4.28
C HIS A 56 12.90 -7.78 3.04
N VAL A 57 12.83 -8.64 2.04
CA VAL A 57 12.21 -8.34 0.74
C VAL A 57 11.01 -9.24 0.53
N VAL A 58 9.84 -8.65 0.31
CA VAL A 58 8.61 -9.40 0.01
C VAL A 58 8.17 -9.09 -1.42
N ASP A 59 8.14 -10.09 -2.28
CA ASP A 59 7.61 -10.02 -3.64
C ASP A 59 7.22 -11.42 -4.10
N LEU A 60 5.99 -11.61 -4.55
CA LEU A 60 5.47 -12.93 -4.96
C LEU A 60 5.68 -13.23 -6.46
N ASP A 61 6.06 -12.22 -7.25
CA ASP A 61 6.13 -12.34 -8.70
C ASP A 61 7.38 -13.06 -9.18
N THR A 62 7.27 -13.62 -10.37
CA THR A 62 8.41 -14.13 -11.14
C THR A 62 8.90 -13.10 -12.17
N ILE A 63 10.13 -13.27 -12.59
CA ILE A 63 10.78 -12.39 -13.57
C ILE A 63 10.27 -12.72 -14.97
N GLU A 64 9.83 -11.71 -15.70
CA GLU A 64 9.41 -11.78 -17.09
C GLU A 64 10.37 -11.00 -18.01
N LEU A 65 10.34 -11.31 -19.29
CA LEU A 65 11.14 -10.61 -20.32
C LEU A 65 10.83 -9.08 -20.32
N SER A 66 9.58 -8.74 -20.14
CA SER A 66 9.07 -7.35 -20.07
C SER A 66 9.62 -6.53 -18.89
N ASN A 67 10.18 -7.20 -17.89
CA ASN A 67 10.73 -6.55 -16.69
C ASN A 67 12.16 -6.04 -16.91
N LEU A 68 12.92 -6.66 -17.80
CA LEU A 68 14.36 -6.42 -17.97
C LEU A 68 14.73 -5.01 -18.45
N ASN A 69 13.79 -4.29 -19.00
CA ASN A 69 14.00 -2.90 -19.47
C ASN A 69 14.15 -1.88 -18.32
N ARG A 70 13.73 -2.22 -17.08
CA ARG A 70 13.74 -1.30 -15.94
C ARG A 70 14.10 -1.93 -14.60
N GLN A 71 14.13 -3.26 -14.49
CA GLN A 71 14.48 -4.01 -13.27
C GLN A 71 15.94 -4.49 -13.39
N PHE A 72 16.89 -3.61 -13.12
CA PHE A 72 18.30 -3.78 -13.46
C PHE A 72 19.02 -4.91 -12.68
N LEU A 73 18.44 -5.41 -11.59
CA LEU A 73 19.01 -6.54 -10.85
C LEU A 73 18.88 -7.86 -11.61
N PHE A 74 17.97 -7.94 -12.59
CA PHE A 74 17.64 -9.17 -13.31
C PHE A 74 18.30 -9.25 -14.68
N ARG A 75 18.51 -10.47 -15.14
CA ARG A 75 19.10 -10.80 -16.44
C ARG A 75 18.19 -11.80 -17.17
N GLN A 76 18.38 -11.97 -18.46
CA GLN A 76 17.61 -12.92 -19.29
C GLN A 76 17.62 -14.36 -18.73
N LYS A 77 18.74 -14.81 -18.16
CA LYS A 77 18.87 -16.13 -17.51
C LYS A 77 18.03 -16.30 -16.24
N ASP A 78 17.48 -15.23 -15.72
CA ASP A 78 16.71 -15.22 -14.46
C ASP A 78 15.19 -15.23 -14.71
N ILE A 79 14.77 -15.22 -15.99
CA ILE A 79 13.35 -15.30 -16.36
C ILE A 79 12.75 -16.57 -15.77
N GLY A 80 11.57 -16.43 -15.13
CA GLY A 80 10.83 -17.50 -14.45
C GLY A 80 11.22 -17.74 -12.98
N LYS A 81 12.32 -17.14 -12.48
CA LYS A 81 12.67 -17.17 -11.06
C LYS A 81 11.92 -16.10 -10.29
N PHE A 82 11.78 -16.26 -8.97
CA PHE A 82 11.17 -15.25 -8.11
C PHE A 82 12.01 -13.97 -8.06
N LYS A 83 11.34 -12.81 -8.17
CA LYS A 83 12.00 -11.49 -8.14
C LYS A 83 12.75 -11.27 -6.83
N ALA A 84 12.14 -11.61 -5.69
CA ALA A 84 12.75 -11.43 -4.38
C ALA A 84 14.06 -12.19 -4.24
N ASP A 85 14.11 -13.47 -4.68
CA ASP A 85 15.31 -14.30 -4.59
C ASP A 85 16.47 -13.71 -5.38
N VAL A 86 16.22 -13.43 -6.67
CA VAL A 86 17.27 -12.94 -7.57
C VAL A 86 17.77 -11.56 -7.12
N ALA A 87 16.88 -10.69 -6.64
CA ALA A 87 17.27 -9.41 -6.09
C ALA A 87 18.18 -9.55 -4.87
N CYS A 88 17.80 -10.43 -3.93
CA CYS A 88 18.60 -10.71 -2.73
C CYS A 88 19.96 -11.33 -3.08
N GLU A 89 20.00 -12.32 -3.99
CA GLU A 89 21.25 -12.91 -4.46
C GLU A 89 22.19 -11.88 -5.09
N PHE A 90 21.66 -10.99 -5.93
CA PHE A 90 22.43 -9.95 -6.57
C PHE A 90 23.05 -8.98 -5.56
N ILE A 91 22.26 -8.49 -4.61
CA ILE A 91 22.71 -7.56 -3.57
C ILE A 91 23.74 -8.26 -2.67
N LYS A 92 23.46 -9.46 -2.19
CA LYS A 92 24.37 -10.23 -1.32
C LYS A 92 25.70 -10.56 -1.99
N LYS A 93 25.69 -10.85 -3.30
CA LYS A 93 26.91 -11.08 -4.07
C LYS A 93 27.81 -9.84 -4.08
N LYS A 94 27.23 -8.64 -4.15
CA LYS A 94 27.98 -7.38 -4.20
C LYS A 94 28.37 -6.89 -2.81
N TYR A 95 27.53 -7.16 -1.81
CA TYR A 95 27.69 -6.76 -0.42
C TYR A 95 27.53 -7.98 0.49
N PRO A 96 28.61 -8.79 0.70
CA PRO A 96 28.53 -10.06 1.42
C PRO A 96 28.08 -9.93 2.87
N ASP A 97 28.34 -8.78 3.49
CA ASP A 97 28.01 -8.49 4.90
C ASP A 97 26.54 -8.12 5.14
N ILE A 98 25.73 -8.05 4.06
CA ILE A 98 24.31 -7.74 4.18
C ILE A 98 23.51 -8.99 4.55
N ASN A 99 22.71 -8.88 5.60
CA ASN A 99 21.66 -9.82 5.92
C ASN A 99 20.39 -9.42 5.17
N ILE A 100 20.20 -10.00 3.99
CA ILE A 100 19.04 -9.76 3.14
C ILE A 100 18.27 -11.07 2.93
N VAL A 101 16.96 -11.05 3.25
CA VAL A 101 16.11 -12.24 3.29
C VAL A 101 14.92 -12.06 2.34
N PRO A 102 14.72 -12.99 1.37
CA PRO A 102 13.57 -12.95 0.48
C PRO A 102 12.36 -13.68 1.05
N SER A 103 11.16 -13.25 0.67
CA SER A 103 9.90 -13.97 0.89
C SER A 103 8.99 -13.85 -0.32
N HIS A 104 8.40 -15.00 -0.74
CA HIS A 104 7.50 -15.09 -1.88
C HIS A 104 6.05 -15.32 -1.43
N LYS A 105 5.62 -14.57 -0.44
CA LYS A 105 4.26 -14.62 0.10
C LYS A 105 3.52 -13.33 -0.21
N LYS A 106 2.21 -13.40 -0.18
CA LYS A 106 1.40 -12.17 -0.14
C LYS A 106 1.62 -11.47 1.18
N ILE A 107 1.62 -10.14 1.15
CA ILE A 107 1.75 -9.32 2.37
C ILE A 107 0.65 -9.63 3.40
N GLN A 108 -0.53 -10.08 2.95
CA GLN A 108 -1.67 -10.45 3.80
C GLN A 108 -1.48 -11.77 4.56
N GLU A 109 -0.48 -12.57 4.19
CA GLU A 109 -0.21 -13.88 4.81
C GLU A 109 0.71 -13.79 6.03
N PHE A 110 1.23 -12.61 6.36
CA PHE A 110 2.09 -12.40 7.51
C PHE A 110 1.28 -11.92 8.72
N ALA A 111 1.56 -12.51 9.88
CA ALA A 111 1.00 -12.08 11.16
C ALA A 111 1.57 -10.73 11.62
N ASN A 112 0.93 -10.09 12.58
CA ASN A 112 1.33 -8.80 13.13
C ASN A 112 2.76 -8.78 13.64
N ASP A 113 3.20 -9.85 14.33
CA ASP A 113 4.56 -9.96 14.86
C ASP A 113 5.64 -9.91 13.78
N PHE A 114 5.33 -10.33 12.56
CA PHE A 114 6.26 -10.18 11.45
C PHE A 114 6.57 -8.70 11.18
N TYR A 115 5.53 -7.87 11.11
CA TYR A 115 5.68 -6.44 10.83
C TYR A 115 6.34 -5.68 11.99
N LYS A 116 6.05 -6.05 13.24
CA LYS A 116 6.65 -5.47 14.45
C LYS A 116 8.17 -5.66 14.54
N ASN A 117 8.74 -6.58 13.76
CA ASN A 117 10.20 -6.78 13.71
C ASN A 117 10.95 -5.73 12.90
N PHE A 118 10.27 -4.81 12.23
CA PHE A 118 10.89 -3.81 11.36
C PHE A 118 10.74 -2.40 11.91
N ASP A 119 11.82 -1.63 11.77
CA ASP A 119 11.85 -0.23 12.19
C ASP A 119 11.21 0.69 11.13
N ILE A 120 11.28 0.32 9.85
CA ILE A 120 10.72 1.08 8.73
C ILE A 120 10.22 0.10 7.65
N ILE A 121 9.11 0.44 7.02
CA ILE A 121 8.58 -0.27 5.84
C ILE A 121 8.67 0.65 4.63
N ILE A 122 9.21 0.16 3.51
CA ILE A 122 9.30 0.90 2.25
C ILE A 122 8.50 0.15 1.18
N GLY A 123 7.53 0.84 0.57
CA GLY A 123 6.70 0.32 -0.52
C GLY A 123 7.22 0.71 -1.90
N GLY A 124 7.50 -0.30 -2.72
CA GLY A 124 7.72 -0.18 -4.16
C GLY A 124 6.62 -0.90 -4.94
N LEU A 125 5.35 -0.64 -4.55
CA LEU A 125 4.17 -1.35 -5.01
C LEU A 125 3.58 -0.72 -6.28
N ASP A 126 2.91 -1.54 -7.09
CA ASP A 126 2.28 -1.14 -8.34
C ASP A 126 0.75 -1.13 -8.30
N ASN A 127 0.14 -1.55 -7.20
CA ASN A 127 -1.31 -1.60 -7.05
C ASN A 127 -1.80 -0.91 -5.77
N VAL A 128 -3.01 -0.37 -5.84
CA VAL A 128 -3.66 0.40 -4.76
C VAL A 128 -4.04 -0.49 -3.58
N GLU A 129 -4.41 -1.75 -3.84
CA GLU A 129 -4.86 -2.69 -2.82
C GLU A 129 -3.74 -3.03 -1.83
N ALA A 130 -2.56 -3.37 -2.34
CA ALA A 130 -1.39 -3.67 -1.52
C ALA A 130 -0.93 -2.44 -0.72
N ARG A 131 -0.96 -1.25 -1.32
CA ARG A 131 -0.64 0.01 -0.61
C ARG A 131 -1.63 0.29 0.52
N SER A 132 -2.92 0.18 0.24
CA SER A 132 -3.96 0.37 1.25
C SER A 132 -3.85 -0.66 2.38
N TYR A 133 -3.53 -1.92 2.04
CA TYR A 133 -3.31 -2.97 3.04
C TYR A 133 -2.15 -2.63 3.99
N ILE A 134 -0.95 -2.29 3.46
CA ILE A 134 0.19 -1.92 4.31
C ILE A 134 -0.14 -0.67 5.13
N ASN A 135 -0.79 0.33 4.52
CA ASN A 135 -1.21 1.53 5.21
C ASN A 135 -2.12 1.20 6.41
N GLN A 136 -3.12 0.34 6.22
CA GLN A 136 -4.00 -0.10 7.31
C GLN A 136 -3.22 -0.91 8.36
N LYS A 137 -2.34 -1.82 7.91
CA LYS A 137 -1.55 -2.67 8.80
C LYS A 137 -0.64 -1.86 9.73
N VAL A 138 0.09 -0.87 9.23
CA VAL A 138 0.94 -0.03 10.11
C VAL A 138 0.13 0.82 11.09
N HIS A 139 -1.11 1.20 10.74
CA HIS A 139 -2.00 1.88 11.69
C HIS A 139 -2.57 0.94 12.75
N GLU A 140 -2.85 -0.30 12.39
CA GLU A 140 -3.34 -1.33 13.33
C GLU A 140 -2.32 -1.66 14.41
N LEU A 141 -1.02 -1.68 14.06
CA LEU A 141 0.07 -2.04 14.96
C LEU A 141 0.38 -0.99 16.03
N VAL A 142 -0.12 0.24 15.88
CA VAL A 142 0.11 1.31 16.86
C VAL A 142 -0.62 1.01 18.17
N GLU A 143 0.11 1.13 19.26
CA GLU A 143 -0.43 1.09 20.61
C GLU A 143 -0.73 2.52 21.10
N PHE A 144 -1.64 2.63 22.07
CA PHE A 144 -2.12 3.90 22.53
C PHE A 144 -1.99 3.97 24.06
N ASP A 145 -1.69 5.17 24.57
CA ASP A 145 -1.72 5.44 26.00
C ASP A 145 -3.16 5.51 26.54
N GLU A 146 -3.32 5.70 27.85
CA GLU A 146 -4.64 5.82 28.50
C GLU A 146 -5.45 7.04 28.03
N GLU A 147 -4.80 8.04 27.45
CA GLU A 147 -5.42 9.26 26.90
C GLU A 147 -5.81 9.09 25.43
N GLY A 148 -5.42 7.96 24.79
CA GLY A 148 -5.68 7.66 23.40
C GLY A 148 -4.70 8.34 22.43
N ASN A 149 -3.49 8.66 22.88
CA ASN A 149 -2.42 9.13 22.01
C ASN A 149 -1.56 7.94 21.56
N PRO A 150 -1.09 7.92 20.30
CA PRO A 150 -0.22 6.85 19.83
C PRO A 150 1.12 6.84 20.59
N LEU A 151 1.55 5.65 21.02
CA LEU A 151 2.85 5.45 21.64
C LEU A 151 3.94 5.49 20.55
N PRO A 152 4.87 6.46 20.59
CA PRO A 152 5.85 6.70 19.51
C PRO A 152 6.71 5.48 19.17
N GLU A 153 7.05 4.65 20.16
CA GLU A 153 7.87 3.44 20.01
C GLU A 153 7.17 2.32 19.23
N THR A 154 5.85 2.40 19.08
CA THR A 154 5.06 1.42 18.32
C THR A 154 4.73 1.90 16.91
N VAL A 155 5.08 3.14 16.58
CA VAL A 155 4.85 3.74 15.27
C VAL A 155 5.91 3.24 14.28
N ILE A 156 5.50 2.41 13.33
CA ILE A 156 6.36 1.96 12.23
C ILE A 156 6.14 2.88 11.03
N PRO A 157 7.11 3.71 10.63
CA PRO A 157 7.02 4.54 9.45
C PRO A 157 6.82 3.71 8.19
N PHE A 158 5.86 4.10 7.35
CA PHE A 158 5.68 3.55 6.02
C PHE A 158 6.01 4.61 4.96
N ILE A 159 6.97 4.32 4.09
CA ILE A 159 7.38 5.21 3.01
C ILE A 159 6.93 4.61 1.69
N ASP A 160 5.92 5.21 1.06
CA ASP A 160 5.35 4.73 -0.19
C ASP A 160 5.95 5.47 -1.38
N GLY A 161 6.54 4.72 -2.31
CA GLY A 161 7.03 5.22 -3.59
C GLY A 161 6.09 4.83 -4.74
N GLY A 162 5.84 5.76 -5.65
CA GLY A 162 5.02 5.52 -6.84
C GLY A 162 5.57 6.23 -8.06
N THR A 163 5.50 5.57 -9.22
CA THR A 163 5.97 6.15 -10.50
C THR A 163 5.00 5.86 -11.63
N GLU A 164 4.82 6.82 -12.52
CA GLU A 164 4.04 6.70 -13.74
C GLU A 164 4.69 7.56 -14.85
N GLY A 165 5.31 6.94 -15.83
CA GLY A 165 6.03 7.63 -16.89
C GLY A 165 7.12 8.54 -16.34
N PHE A 166 7.06 9.83 -16.67
CA PHE A 166 7.96 10.86 -16.16
C PHE A 166 7.49 11.50 -14.84
N ARG A 167 6.47 10.94 -14.19
CA ARG A 167 5.96 11.42 -12.91
C ARG A 167 6.28 10.42 -11.80
N GLY A 168 6.47 10.92 -10.60
CA GLY A 168 6.65 10.08 -9.44
C GLY A 168 6.38 10.81 -8.14
N GLN A 169 6.19 10.03 -7.09
CA GLN A 169 5.93 10.53 -5.74
C GLN A 169 6.60 9.64 -4.71
N ALA A 170 6.98 10.25 -3.60
CA ALA A 170 7.34 9.57 -2.37
C ALA A 170 6.53 10.17 -1.23
N LYS A 171 5.92 9.33 -0.41
CA LYS A 171 5.11 9.76 0.73
C LYS A 171 5.60 9.10 2.01
N VAL A 172 5.85 9.89 3.03
CA VAL A 172 6.12 9.42 4.38
C VAL A 172 4.82 9.38 5.16
N ILE A 173 4.50 8.20 5.69
CA ILE A 173 3.33 7.96 6.53
C ILE A 173 3.82 7.57 7.91
N LEU A 174 3.65 8.47 8.87
CA LEU A 174 3.78 8.19 10.30
C LEU A 174 2.36 7.93 10.81
N PRO A 175 2.01 6.68 11.14
CA PRO A 175 0.67 6.33 11.57
C PRO A 175 0.09 7.28 12.62
N TYR A 176 -1.12 7.74 12.39
CA TYR A 176 -1.88 8.72 13.19
C TYR A 176 -1.24 10.12 13.32
N THR A 177 -0.01 10.31 12.87
CA THR A 177 0.70 11.61 12.94
C THR A 177 0.59 12.40 11.64
N THR A 178 0.87 11.77 10.48
CA THR A 178 0.77 12.42 9.17
C THR A 178 -0.45 11.91 8.38
N SER A 179 -0.75 12.55 7.22
CA SER A 179 -1.74 12.01 6.29
C SER A 179 -1.34 10.62 5.83
N CYS A 180 -2.28 9.70 5.78
CA CYS A 180 -2.07 8.33 5.34
C CYS A 180 -2.34 8.15 3.85
N PHE A 181 -2.11 6.93 3.32
CA PHE A 181 -2.38 6.63 1.91
C PHE A 181 -3.86 6.82 1.54
N ASP A 182 -4.78 6.43 2.43
CA ASP A 182 -6.22 6.53 2.16
C ASP A 182 -6.73 7.98 2.16
N CYS A 183 -6.04 8.92 2.81
CA CYS A 183 -6.33 10.35 2.65
C CYS A 183 -6.20 10.82 1.20
N ASP A 184 -5.20 10.29 0.46
CA ASP A 184 -4.98 10.67 -0.94
C ASP A 184 -5.95 9.97 -1.88
N THR A 185 -6.32 8.71 -1.59
CA THR A 185 -7.22 7.94 -2.45
C THR A 185 -8.62 8.55 -2.51
N GLU A 186 -9.09 9.20 -1.47
CA GLU A 186 -10.34 9.96 -1.51
C GLU A 186 -10.24 11.15 -2.47
N ILE A 187 -9.10 11.85 -2.47
CA ILE A 187 -8.84 12.96 -3.39
C ILE A 187 -8.65 12.47 -4.83
N ILE A 188 -7.96 11.33 -5.02
CA ILE A 188 -7.65 10.74 -6.33
C ILE A 188 -8.89 10.06 -6.93
N ASN A 189 -9.72 9.39 -6.16
CA ASN A 189 -10.94 8.73 -6.64
C ASN A 189 -11.95 9.73 -7.20
N THR A 190 -11.94 10.98 -6.75
CA THR A 190 -12.70 12.06 -7.41
C THR A 190 -12.15 12.41 -8.80
N LYS A 191 -10.93 11.96 -9.14
CA LYS A 191 -10.22 12.25 -10.40
C LYS A 191 -9.90 11.01 -11.25
N ARG A 192 -10.31 9.79 -10.83
CA ARG A 192 -10.15 8.64 -11.72
C ARG A 192 -10.99 8.88 -12.96
N ASN A 193 -10.32 8.99 -14.09
CA ASN A 193 -10.90 8.91 -15.42
C ASN A 193 -11.40 7.48 -15.67
N THR A 194 -12.40 7.03 -14.90
CA THR A 194 -13.31 6.02 -15.43
C THR A 194 -14.07 6.73 -16.51
N TYR A 195 -13.66 6.52 -17.73
CA TYR A 195 -14.40 7.03 -18.88
C TYR A 195 -15.84 6.54 -18.75
N ALA A 196 -16.78 7.49 -18.70
CA ALA A 196 -18.18 7.13 -18.62
C ALA A 196 -18.49 6.15 -19.77
N MET A 197 -19.23 5.07 -19.50
CA MET A 197 -19.57 4.07 -20.52
C MET A 197 -20.19 4.70 -21.76
N CYS A 198 -20.93 5.80 -21.62
CA CYS A 198 -21.44 6.60 -22.73
C CYS A 198 -20.33 7.22 -23.59
N THR A 199 -19.22 7.66 -23.00
CA THR A 199 -18.09 8.21 -23.76
C THR A 199 -17.37 7.12 -24.56
N ILE A 200 -17.15 5.96 -23.96
CA ILE A 200 -16.56 4.80 -24.64
C ILE A 200 -17.49 4.30 -25.76
N ALA A 201 -18.79 4.17 -25.46
CA ALA A 201 -19.77 3.58 -26.38
C ALA A 201 -20.19 4.52 -27.52
N GLU A 202 -20.36 5.83 -27.25
CA GLU A 202 -21.02 6.72 -28.20
C GLU A 202 -20.11 7.85 -28.72
N ASN A 203 -19.24 8.42 -27.90
CA ASN A 203 -18.44 9.58 -28.24
C ASN A 203 -16.95 9.44 -27.85
N PRO A 204 -16.19 8.53 -28.52
CA PRO A 204 -14.76 8.41 -28.25
C PRO A 204 -14.04 9.72 -28.65
N ARG A 205 -13.05 10.12 -27.84
CA ARG A 205 -12.28 11.37 -28.06
C ARG A 205 -10.78 11.13 -28.18
N VAL A 206 -10.30 9.98 -27.66
CA VAL A 206 -8.89 9.59 -27.62
C VAL A 206 -8.75 8.13 -28.07
N PRO A 207 -7.58 7.71 -28.54
CA PRO A 207 -7.37 6.33 -29.02
C PRO A 207 -7.67 5.27 -27.98
N GLU A 208 -7.41 5.55 -26.68
CA GLU A 208 -7.72 4.65 -25.58
C GLU A 208 -9.21 4.31 -25.48
N HIS A 209 -10.12 5.27 -25.78
CA HIS A 209 -11.56 5.01 -25.81
C HIS A 209 -11.96 3.98 -26.88
N CYS A 210 -11.26 4.02 -28.02
CA CYS A 210 -11.52 3.06 -29.09
C CYS A 210 -11.02 1.66 -28.71
N ILE A 211 -9.90 1.58 -28.01
CA ILE A 211 -9.32 0.33 -27.53
C ILE A 211 -10.21 -0.26 -26.41
N GLU A 212 -10.58 0.55 -25.43
CA GLU A 212 -11.49 0.17 -24.35
C GLU A 212 -12.83 -0.34 -24.88
N TYR A 213 -13.38 0.30 -25.90
CA TYR A 213 -14.60 -0.17 -26.57
C TYR A 213 -14.41 -1.55 -27.18
N ALA A 214 -13.35 -1.75 -27.92
CA ALA A 214 -13.05 -3.03 -28.56
C ALA A 214 -12.84 -4.14 -27.51
N PHE A 215 -12.17 -3.83 -26.41
CA PHE A 215 -11.85 -4.75 -25.32
C PHE A 215 -13.05 -5.09 -24.44
N THR A 216 -13.85 -4.09 -24.02
CA THR A 216 -14.90 -4.28 -23.02
C THR A 216 -16.28 -4.58 -23.62
N ILE A 217 -16.58 -4.01 -24.78
CA ILE A 217 -17.92 -4.09 -25.41
C ILE A 217 -17.90 -5.03 -26.60
N GLU A 218 -17.03 -4.77 -27.60
CA GLU A 218 -17.11 -5.48 -28.89
C GLU A 218 -16.63 -6.93 -28.77
N TRP A 219 -15.56 -7.17 -27.95
CA TRP A 219 -15.10 -8.53 -27.67
C TRP A 219 -16.19 -9.43 -27.13
N LYS A 220 -16.97 -8.96 -26.14
CA LYS A 220 -18.04 -9.72 -25.52
C LYS A 220 -19.18 -10.05 -26.46
N LYS A 221 -19.36 -9.27 -27.52
CA LYS A 221 -20.38 -9.56 -28.55
C LYS A 221 -19.94 -10.65 -29.51
N HIS A 222 -18.64 -10.78 -29.79
CA HIS A 222 -18.10 -11.69 -30.78
C HIS A 222 -17.58 -12.99 -30.18
N PHE A 223 -17.11 -12.95 -28.93
CA PHE A 223 -16.49 -14.10 -28.27
C PHE A 223 -17.12 -14.37 -26.91
N ASN A 224 -17.43 -15.64 -26.66
CA ASN A 224 -17.98 -16.09 -25.37
C ASN A 224 -16.88 -16.58 -24.41
N LYS A 225 -15.70 -15.95 -24.49
CA LYS A 225 -14.54 -16.21 -23.63
C LYS A 225 -13.93 -14.89 -23.17
N PRO A 226 -13.27 -14.85 -22.00
CA PRO A 226 -12.46 -13.70 -21.62
C PRO A 226 -11.29 -13.51 -22.59
N VAL A 227 -10.81 -12.27 -22.71
CA VAL A 227 -9.61 -11.96 -23.50
C VAL A 227 -8.41 -12.60 -22.85
N ASP A 228 -7.63 -13.34 -23.62
CA ASP A 228 -6.28 -13.73 -23.22
C ASP A 228 -5.31 -12.60 -23.58
N LYS A 229 -4.87 -11.86 -22.54
CA LYS A 229 -4.01 -10.69 -22.71
C LYS A 229 -2.61 -11.02 -23.22
N ASP A 230 -2.23 -12.30 -23.20
CA ASP A 230 -0.93 -12.79 -23.66
C ASP A 230 -1.02 -13.43 -25.05
N SER A 231 -2.24 -13.68 -25.54
CA SER A 231 -2.48 -14.15 -26.89
C SER A 231 -2.28 -13.04 -27.93
N ILE A 232 -1.33 -13.26 -28.84
CA ILE A 232 -1.09 -12.32 -29.95
C ILE A 232 -2.36 -12.16 -30.82
N GLU A 233 -3.09 -13.24 -31.02
CA GLU A 233 -4.31 -13.27 -31.84
C GLU A 233 -5.44 -12.43 -31.23
N ASP A 234 -5.68 -12.59 -29.92
CA ASP A 234 -6.71 -11.85 -29.20
C ASP A 234 -6.38 -10.34 -29.18
N VAL A 235 -5.11 -9.99 -28.91
CA VAL A 235 -4.65 -8.59 -28.90
C VAL A 235 -4.71 -7.98 -30.31
N GLU A 236 -4.33 -8.73 -31.34
CA GLU A 236 -4.39 -8.25 -32.72
C GLU A 236 -5.82 -8.00 -33.19
N TRP A 237 -6.77 -8.84 -32.78
CA TRP A 237 -8.19 -8.63 -33.06
C TRP A 237 -8.70 -7.33 -32.43
N ILE A 238 -8.37 -7.10 -31.14
CA ILE A 238 -8.76 -5.87 -30.43
C ILE A 238 -8.13 -4.65 -31.11
N TYR A 239 -6.85 -4.74 -31.48
CA TYR A 239 -6.15 -3.66 -32.18
C TYR A 239 -6.83 -3.29 -33.51
N LYS A 240 -7.15 -4.28 -34.34
CA LYS A 240 -7.84 -4.07 -35.62
C LYS A 240 -9.21 -3.44 -35.42
N THR A 241 -9.99 -3.95 -34.49
CA THR A 241 -11.32 -3.42 -34.15
C THR A 241 -11.27 -2.00 -33.63
N ALA A 242 -10.29 -1.70 -32.75
CA ALA A 242 -10.06 -0.36 -32.25
C ALA A 242 -9.63 0.62 -33.37
N LEU A 243 -8.80 0.16 -34.29
CA LEU A 243 -8.34 0.96 -35.43
C LEU A 243 -9.50 1.31 -36.41
N GLU A 244 -10.38 0.35 -36.68
CA GLU A 244 -11.60 0.58 -37.49
C GLU A 244 -12.51 1.62 -36.85
N ARG A 245 -12.70 1.49 -35.52
CA ARG A 245 -13.48 2.47 -34.76
C ARG A 245 -12.83 3.85 -34.77
N ALA A 246 -11.53 3.94 -34.55
CA ALA A 246 -10.78 5.20 -34.56
C ALA A 246 -10.91 5.92 -35.91
N LYS A 247 -10.82 5.19 -37.04
CA LYS A 247 -11.07 5.73 -38.38
C LYS A 247 -12.46 6.32 -38.53
N LYS A 248 -13.51 5.64 -37.98
CA LYS A 248 -14.89 6.12 -38.03
C LYS A 248 -15.10 7.46 -37.34
N TYR A 249 -14.33 7.72 -36.28
CA TYR A 249 -14.43 8.93 -35.47
C TYR A 249 -13.29 9.95 -35.71
N ASN A 250 -12.46 9.74 -36.75
CA ASN A 250 -11.29 10.56 -37.08
C ASN A 250 -10.31 10.72 -35.90
N ILE A 251 -10.07 9.65 -35.16
CA ILE A 251 -9.13 9.60 -34.04
C ILE A 251 -7.84 8.95 -34.54
N GLU A 252 -6.70 9.64 -34.36
CA GLU A 252 -5.37 9.12 -34.65
C GLU A 252 -4.70 8.56 -33.40
N GLY A 253 -3.63 7.75 -33.56
CA GLY A 253 -2.78 7.31 -32.45
C GLY A 253 -3.09 5.90 -31.92
N VAL A 254 -4.05 5.16 -32.47
CA VAL A 254 -4.25 3.74 -32.15
C VAL A 254 -3.08 2.93 -32.72
N THR A 255 -2.25 2.38 -31.86
CA THR A 255 -1.12 1.50 -32.21
C THR A 255 -1.23 0.17 -31.49
N TYR A 256 -0.56 -0.85 -32.01
CA TYR A 256 -0.51 -2.15 -31.32
C TYR A 256 0.08 -2.06 -29.89
N ASN A 257 1.14 -1.26 -29.71
CA ASN A 257 1.76 -1.04 -28.40
C ASN A 257 0.82 -0.32 -27.43
N LEU A 258 0.08 0.69 -27.89
CA LEU A 258 -0.93 1.35 -27.07
C LEU A 258 -2.07 0.39 -26.70
N THR A 259 -2.48 -0.46 -27.64
CA THR A 259 -3.50 -1.49 -27.40
C THR A 259 -3.05 -2.47 -26.32
N LEU A 260 -1.82 -2.98 -26.41
CA LEU A 260 -1.24 -3.81 -25.34
C LEU A 260 -1.21 -3.06 -23.99
N GLY A 261 -0.83 -1.80 -23.99
CA GLY A 261 -0.78 -0.96 -22.80
C GLY A 261 -2.14 -0.86 -22.10
N VAL A 262 -3.20 -0.59 -22.87
CA VAL A 262 -4.58 -0.47 -22.37
C VAL A 262 -5.11 -1.83 -21.87
N ILE A 263 -4.95 -2.89 -22.64
CA ILE A 263 -5.47 -4.24 -22.30
C ILE A 263 -4.78 -4.79 -21.05
N LYS A 264 -3.45 -4.62 -20.95
CA LYS A 264 -2.65 -5.10 -19.81
C LYS A 264 -2.65 -4.13 -18.63
N ASN A 265 -3.32 -2.98 -18.73
CA ASN A 265 -3.22 -1.90 -17.74
C ASN A 265 -1.76 -1.54 -17.44
N VAL A 266 -0.91 -1.49 -18.47
CA VAL A 266 0.51 -1.20 -18.28
C VAL A 266 0.67 0.27 -17.94
N ILE A 267 1.00 0.54 -16.69
CA ILE A 267 1.47 1.86 -16.29
C ILE A 267 2.87 2.04 -16.87
N PRO A 268 3.12 3.07 -17.71
CA PRO A 268 4.45 3.34 -18.24
C PRO A 268 5.45 3.47 -17.09
N ALA A 269 6.52 2.69 -17.11
CA ALA A 269 7.57 2.77 -16.09
C ALA A 269 8.90 3.05 -16.74
N ILE A 270 9.55 4.12 -16.30
CA ILE A 270 10.85 4.60 -16.81
C ILE A 270 11.90 4.39 -15.72
N ALA A 271 13.02 3.76 -16.09
CA ALA A 271 14.08 3.41 -15.15
C ALA A 271 14.63 4.65 -14.39
N SER A 272 14.82 5.77 -15.08
CA SER A 272 15.28 7.01 -14.45
C SER A 272 14.31 7.57 -13.42
N THR A 273 13.00 7.56 -13.72
CA THR A 273 11.99 8.00 -12.75
C THR A 273 11.96 7.07 -11.53
N ASN A 274 12.05 5.75 -11.74
CA ASN A 274 12.18 4.80 -10.65
C ASN A 274 13.41 5.09 -9.79
N SER A 275 14.56 5.38 -10.40
CA SER A 275 15.79 5.69 -9.65
C SER A 275 15.67 6.94 -8.79
N MET A 276 15.01 7.99 -9.31
CA MET A 276 14.79 9.24 -8.56
C MET A 276 13.87 9.02 -7.36
N ILE A 277 12.74 8.36 -7.57
CA ILE A 277 11.79 8.11 -6.48
C ILE A 277 12.35 7.12 -5.45
N ALA A 278 13.10 6.10 -5.89
CA ALA A 278 13.79 5.20 -4.98
C ALA A 278 14.87 5.91 -4.14
N ALA A 279 15.58 6.85 -4.73
CA ALA A 279 16.56 7.65 -3.99
C ALA A 279 15.86 8.50 -2.91
N GLU A 280 14.72 9.12 -3.25
CA GLU A 280 13.95 9.91 -2.31
C GLU A 280 13.38 9.06 -1.17
N THR A 281 12.75 7.92 -1.46
CA THR A 281 12.21 7.03 -0.42
C THR A 281 13.28 6.54 0.56
N VAL A 282 14.48 6.20 0.07
CA VAL A 282 15.60 5.77 0.94
C VAL A 282 16.16 6.94 1.72
N MET A 283 16.23 8.12 1.13
CA MET A 283 16.71 9.33 1.82
C MET A 283 15.76 9.71 2.96
N GLU A 284 14.44 9.64 2.76
CA GLU A 284 13.45 9.85 3.82
C GLU A 284 13.59 8.80 4.94
N ALA A 285 13.80 7.53 4.60
CA ALA A 285 14.04 6.50 5.62
C ALA A 285 15.26 6.81 6.50
N ILE A 286 16.36 7.24 5.90
CA ILE A 286 17.57 7.62 6.62
C ILE A 286 17.33 8.86 7.48
N LYS A 287 16.65 9.88 6.96
CA LYS A 287 16.34 11.12 7.72
C LYS A 287 15.44 10.83 8.92
N ILE A 288 14.42 9.98 8.76
CA ILE A 288 13.55 9.58 9.87
C ILE A 288 14.34 8.85 10.95
N PHE A 289 15.14 7.84 10.55
CA PHE A 289 15.91 7.05 11.48
C PHE A 289 16.96 7.86 12.24
N THR A 290 17.64 8.78 11.55
CA THR A 290 18.73 9.58 12.12
C THR A 290 18.25 10.86 12.81
N GLY A 291 16.99 11.26 12.65
CA GLY A 291 16.51 12.56 13.10
C GLY A 291 17.15 13.76 12.37
N PHE A 292 17.80 13.54 11.22
CA PHE A 292 18.59 14.55 10.52
C PHE A 292 17.75 15.71 9.97
N SER A 293 16.48 15.50 9.70
CA SER A 293 15.62 16.53 9.11
C SER A 293 15.06 17.48 10.17
N LYS A 294 15.12 18.80 9.91
CA LYS A 294 14.45 19.82 10.73
C LYS A 294 12.93 19.78 10.62
N ARG A 295 12.44 19.36 9.47
CA ARG A 295 11.03 19.39 9.11
C ARG A 295 10.72 18.17 8.26
N LEU A 296 9.58 17.56 8.49
CA LEU A 296 9.04 16.53 7.67
C LEU A 296 7.98 17.14 6.73
N ASP A 297 8.35 17.36 5.47
CA ASP A 297 7.39 17.54 4.40
C ASP A 297 7.06 16.15 3.86
N ASN A 298 5.97 15.58 4.34
CA ASN A 298 5.66 14.17 4.19
C ASN A 298 5.28 13.72 2.77
N TYR A 299 5.29 14.62 1.80
CA TYR A 299 4.97 14.31 0.41
C TYR A 299 5.97 14.98 -0.55
N PHE A 300 6.63 14.15 -1.35
CA PHE A 300 7.48 14.58 -2.47
C PHE A 300 6.80 14.26 -3.79
N MET A 301 6.80 15.21 -4.71
CA MET A 301 6.30 15.06 -6.07
C MET A 301 7.36 15.42 -7.09
N TYR A 302 7.51 14.56 -8.11
CA TYR A 302 8.36 14.78 -9.27
C TYR A 302 7.52 14.80 -10.56
N MET A 303 7.74 15.80 -11.40
CA MET A 303 7.09 15.99 -12.70
C MET A 303 8.14 16.31 -13.76
N GLY A 304 8.51 15.29 -14.56
CA GLY A 304 9.57 15.41 -15.57
C GLY A 304 9.10 15.52 -17.02
N HIS A 305 7.79 15.61 -17.29
CA HIS A 305 7.25 15.55 -18.64
C HIS A 305 7.29 16.90 -19.40
N GLU A 306 7.26 18.03 -18.69
CA GLU A 306 7.33 19.38 -19.28
C GLU A 306 8.58 20.14 -18.86
N GLY A 307 9.38 19.55 -17.98
CA GLY A 307 10.59 20.14 -17.41
C GLY A 307 11.03 19.38 -16.19
N LEU A 308 12.06 19.84 -15.51
CA LEU A 308 12.55 19.22 -14.29
C LEU A 308 11.91 19.91 -13.09
N TYR A 309 10.73 19.45 -12.68
CA TYR A 309 10.02 19.99 -11.52
C TYR A 309 9.99 18.96 -10.40
N SER A 310 10.39 19.39 -9.22
CA SER A 310 10.19 18.65 -7.96
C SER A 310 9.72 19.59 -6.87
N SER A 311 8.83 19.12 -6.02
CA SER A 311 8.35 19.87 -4.87
C SER A 311 8.11 18.95 -3.69
N THR A 312 8.31 19.48 -2.49
CA THR A 312 7.90 18.87 -1.24
C THR A 312 6.78 19.67 -0.62
N MET A 313 5.88 18.99 0.05
CA MET A 313 4.76 19.62 0.76
C MET A 313 4.38 18.82 1.99
N GLN A 314 3.80 19.48 2.95
CA GLN A 314 3.13 18.85 4.06
C GLN A 314 1.68 18.58 3.66
N MET A 315 1.27 17.32 3.72
CA MET A 315 -0.12 16.94 3.51
C MET A 315 -0.76 16.62 4.86
N ASP A 316 -1.87 17.30 5.14
CA ASP A 316 -2.61 17.13 6.37
C ASP A 316 -3.55 15.92 6.30
N LYS A 317 -3.87 15.35 7.47
CA LYS A 317 -4.85 14.28 7.58
C LYS A 317 -6.24 14.81 7.23
N LEU A 318 -7.03 13.98 6.56
CA LEU A 318 -8.45 14.26 6.39
C LEU A 318 -9.19 13.94 7.69
N ASP A 319 -10.06 14.86 8.14
CA ASP A 319 -10.85 14.73 9.38
C ASP A 319 -11.76 13.48 9.38
N ASN A 320 -12.17 13.03 8.19
CA ASN A 320 -13.06 11.89 7.99
C ASN A 320 -12.35 10.67 7.36
N CYS A 321 -11.02 10.64 7.32
CA CYS A 321 -10.29 9.50 6.77
C CYS A 321 -10.64 8.21 7.52
N LYS A 322 -11.02 7.17 6.78
CA LYS A 322 -11.36 5.86 7.35
C LYS A 322 -10.21 5.21 8.13
N THR A 323 -8.95 5.50 7.76
CA THR A 323 -7.76 4.88 8.35
C THR A 323 -7.12 5.71 9.46
N CYS A 324 -6.85 6.99 9.28
CA CYS A 324 -6.05 7.77 10.23
C CYS A 324 -6.79 8.87 10.99
N SER A 325 -8.08 9.13 10.72
CA SER A 325 -8.75 10.33 11.25
C SER A 325 -9.32 10.19 12.66
N LYS A 326 -9.50 8.97 13.17
CA LYS A 326 -10.31 8.78 14.38
C LYS A 326 -9.45 8.30 15.54
N ARG A 327 -9.77 8.85 16.73
CA ARG A 327 -9.25 8.31 17.99
C ARG A 327 -9.70 6.86 18.10
N VAL A 328 -8.73 5.98 18.29
CA VAL A 328 -8.99 4.58 18.57
C VAL A 328 -9.52 4.47 19.99
N GLN A 329 -10.64 3.77 20.19
CA GLN A 329 -11.15 3.47 21.51
C GLN A 329 -10.52 2.15 21.98
N VAL A 330 -9.90 2.16 23.14
CA VAL A 330 -9.25 0.98 23.71
C VAL A 330 -10.22 0.29 24.64
N ILE A 331 -10.43 -1.02 24.44
CA ILE A 331 -11.24 -1.89 25.32
C ILE A 331 -10.31 -2.85 26.05
N LYS A 332 -10.34 -2.81 27.40
CA LYS A 332 -9.63 -3.80 28.21
C LYS A 332 -10.38 -5.13 28.19
N VAL A 333 -9.66 -6.19 27.86
CA VAL A 333 -10.15 -7.58 27.79
C VAL A 333 -9.14 -8.51 28.42
N GLU A 334 -9.60 -9.68 28.88
CA GLU A 334 -8.75 -10.75 29.42
C GLU A 334 -8.65 -11.88 28.39
N GLU A 335 -7.54 -12.63 28.38
CA GLU A 335 -7.36 -13.79 27.48
C GLU A 335 -8.50 -14.82 27.58
N ASN A 336 -9.11 -14.95 28.76
CA ASN A 336 -10.20 -15.89 29.04
C ASN A 336 -11.60 -15.30 28.77
N ASP A 337 -11.70 -14.02 28.34
CA ASP A 337 -12.99 -13.45 27.96
C ASP A 337 -13.52 -14.15 26.71
N ILE A 338 -14.77 -14.60 26.73
CA ILE A 338 -15.44 -15.20 25.58
C ILE A 338 -15.77 -14.12 24.54
N TRP A 339 -15.72 -14.47 23.24
CA TRP A 339 -15.96 -13.55 22.13
C TRP A 339 -17.27 -12.78 22.28
N LYS A 340 -18.34 -13.44 22.71
CA LYS A 340 -19.64 -12.81 22.96
C LYS A 340 -19.54 -11.60 23.90
N LYS A 341 -18.79 -11.72 25.00
CA LYS A 341 -18.60 -10.65 25.99
C LYS A 341 -17.79 -9.48 25.40
N ILE A 342 -16.77 -9.79 24.60
CA ILE A 342 -15.96 -8.80 23.89
C ILE A 342 -16.83 -8.07 22.87
N LEU A 343 -17.60 -8.79 22.08
CA LEU A 343 -18.51 -8.24 21.09
C LEU A 343 -19.59 -7.33 21.73
N GLU A 344 -20.12 -7.71 22.90
CA GLU A 344 -21.07 -6.87 23.66
C GLU A 344 -20.43 -5.52 24.07
N LYS A 345 -19.17 -5.54 24.55
CA LYS A 345 -18.43 -4.30 24.86
C LYS A 345 -18.22 -3.43 23.60
N ILE A 346 -17.87 -4.04 22.46
CA ILE A 346 -17.71 -3.37 21.17
C ILE A 346 -19.05 -2.72 20.73
N LEU A 347 -20.15 -3.47 20.85
CA LEU A 347 -21.48 -2.99 20.48
C LEU A 347 -22.00 -1.91 21.41
N GLU A 348 -21.63 -1.91 22.69
CA GLU A 348 -21.98 -0.83 23.63
C GLU A 348 -21.37 0.49 23.17
N ILE A 349 -20.12 0.47 22.73
CA ILE A 349 -19.48 1.66 22.16
C ILE A 349 -20.19 2.11 20.88
N SER A 350 -20.61 1.18 20.03
CA SER A 350 -21.33 1.54 18.79
C SER A 350 -22.62 2.30 19.07
N ARG A 351 -23.36 1.92 20.10
CA ARG A 351 -24.63 2.55 20.53
C ARG A 351 -24.45 4.00 21.00
N THR A 352 -23.25 4.40 21.37
CA THR A 352 -22.98 5.81 21.72
C THR A 352 -22.98 6.74 20.52
N ARG A 353 -22.84 6.21 19.30
CA ARG A 353 -22.72 6.99 18.06
C ARG A 353 -23.72 6.61 16.96
N PHE A 354 -24.22 5.39 16.98
CA PHE A 354 -25.15 4.88 15.97
C PHE A 354 -26.52 4.57 16.59
N ASP A 355 -27.57 4.78 15.80
CA ASP A 355 -28.92 4.40 16.20
C ASP A 355 -29.02 2.87 16.35
N GLU A 356 -29.77 2.39 17.35
CA GLU A 356 -29.98 0.93 17.57
C GLU A 356 -30.63 0.24 16.37
N ASN A 357 -31.31 0.98 15.50
CA ASN A 357 -31.95 0.50 14.29
C ASN A 357 -31.07 0.62 13.03
N GLN A 358 -29.84 1.11 13.17
CA GLN A 358 -28.90 1.23 12.07
C GLN A 358 -28.18 -0.10 11.81
N GLU A 359 -28.09 -0.49 10.53
CA GLU A 359 -27.30 -1.65 10.14
C GLU A 359 -25.82 -1.31 10.26
N ILE A 360 -25.07 -2.14 10.98
CA ILE A 360 -23.63 -1.99 11.17
C ILE A 360 -22.91 -3.29 10.81
N ASN A 361 -21.70 -3.15 10.29
CA ASN A 361 -20.76 -4.24 10.08
C ASN A 361 -19.52 -3.98 10.92
N ILE A 362 -18.96 -5.02 11.54
CA ILE A 362 -17.69 -4.96 12.26
C ILE A 362 -16.69 -5.76 11.45
N TRP A 363 -15.59 -5.10 11.09
CA TRP A 363 -14.47 -5.68 10.34
C TRP A 363 -13.22 -5.67 11.18
N ASN A 364 -12.41 -6.71 11.05
CA ASN A 364 -10.98 -6.56 11.27
C ASN A 364 -10.33 -6.20 9.93
N VAL A 365 -8.99 -6.03 9.88
CA VAL A 365 -8.29 -5.62 8.65
C VAL A 365 -8.54 -6.55 7.46
N VAL A 366 -8.85 -7.82 7.73
CA VAL A 366 -8.92 -8.87 6.71
C VAL A 366 -10.36 -9.29 6.36
N LYS A 367 -11.25 -9.37 7.37
CA LYS A 367 -12.58 -9.98 7.20
C LYS A 367 -13.68 -9.33 8.04
N GLU A 368 -14.92 -9.56 7.63
CA GLU A 368 -16.10 -9.21 8.41
C GLU A 368 -16.24 -10.20 9.59
N VAL A 369 -16.28 -9.68 10.82
CA VAL A 369 -16.40 -10.47 12.04
C VAL A 369 -17.81 -10.47 12.62
N TYR A 370 -18.59 -9.45 12.30
CA TYR A 370 -19.98 -9.30 12.73
C TYR A 370 -20.76 -8.40 11.80
N LYS A 371 -22.04 -8.68 11.62
CA LYS A 371 -22.96 -7.82 10.86
C LYS A 371 -24.37 -7.81 11.39
N THR A 372 -25.08 -6.73 11.13
CA THR A 372 -26.50 -6.64 11.29
C THR A 372 -27.21 -6.51 9.96
N THR A 373 -28.35 -7.17 9.82
CA THR A 373 -29.19 -7.09 8.62
C THR A 373 -30.61 -6.77 8.99
N LYS A 374 -31.24 -5.82 8.26
CA LYS A 374 -32.65 -5.45 8.47
C LYS A 374 -33.54 -6.26 7.54
N GLY A 375 -34.43 -7.07 8.11
CA GLY A 375 -35.42 -7.84 7.35
C GLY A 375 -36.53 -6.95 6.81
N GLU A 376 -37.36 -7.49 5.91
CA GLU A 376 -38.51 -6.78 5.29
C GLU A 376 -39.51 -6.25 6.35
N ASN A 377 -39.58 -6.86 7.52
CA ASN A 377 -40.45 -6.46 8.62
C ASN A 377 -39.80 -5.41 9.55
N GLY A 378 -38.61 -4.85 9.18
CA GLY A 378 -37.89 -3.88 10.00
C GLY A 378 -37.13 -4.47 11.18
N GLN A 379 -37.16 -5.79 11.39
CA GLN A 379 -36.47 -6.47 12.47
C GLN A 379 -34.97 -6.63 12.14
N ILE A 380 -34.08 -6.27 13.07
CA ILE A 380 -32.64 -6.41 12.91
C ILE A 380 -32.20 -7.82 13.33
N THR A 381 -31.60 -8.53 12.40
CA THR A 381 -30.95 -9.82 12.67
C THR A 381 -29.46 -9.59 12.89
N LYS A 382 -28.90 -10.19 13.94
CA LYS A 382 -27.48 -10.10 14.32
C LYS A 382 -26.78 -11.40 13.90
N ILE A 383 -25.66 -11.27 13.19
CA ILE A 383 -24.90 -12.40 12.69
C ILE A 383 -23.44 -12.23 13.14
N SER A 384 -22.98 -13.09 14.04
CA SER A 384 -21.56 -13.22 14.36
C SER A 384 -20.92 -14.16 13.35
N CYS A 385 -19.79 -13.76 12.79
CA CYS A 385 -18.99 -14.60 11.88
C CYS A 385 -17.91 -15.40 12.63
N ILE A 386 -17.80 -15.20 13.94
CA ILE A 386 -16.89 -15.87 14.86
C ILE A 386 -17.77 -16.62 15.88
N ASP A 387 -17.28 -17.76 16.38
CA ASP A 387 -17.99 -18.52 17.41
C ASP A 387 -18.04 -17.73 18.73
N ASP A 388 -19.23 -17.37 19.15
CA ASP A 388 -19.51 -16.55 20.33
C ASP A 388 -19.02 -17.17 21.65
N ASN A 389 -18.79 -18.48 21.69
CA ASN A 389 -18.40 -19.24 22.91
C ASN A 389 -16.87 -19.42 23.03
N LYS A 390 -16.10 -19.11 22.00
CA LYS A 390 -14.64 -19.19 22.05
C LYS A 390 -14.05 -18.08 22.90
N THR A 391 -13.01 -18.41 23.65
CA THR A 391 -12.22 -17.43 24.38
C THR A 391 -11.30 -16.65 23.43
N LEU A 392 -10.89 -15.45 23.84
CA LEU A 392 -9.95 -14.64 23.08
C LEU A 392 -8.66 -15.42 22.79
N LYS A 393 -8.17 -16.17 23.78
CA LYS A 393 -6.98 -17.01 23.65
C LYS A 393 -7.13 -18.07 22.56
N GLU A 394 -8.25 -18.80 22.54
CA GLU A 394 -8.52 -19.80 21.49
C GLU A 394 -8.58 -19.15 20.10
N LEU A 395 -9.14 -17.94 19.99
CA LEU A 395 -9.22 -17.22 18.72
C LEU A 395 -7.84 -16.74 18.23
N ILE A 396 -6.95 -16.37 19.15
CA ILE A 396 -5.56 -16.01 18.86
C ILE A 396 -4.76 -17.26 18.45
N ASP A 397 -4.86 -18.34 19.21
CA ASP A 397 -4.16 -19.60 18.93
C ASP A 397 -4.56 -20.21 17.57
N GLU A 398 -5.82 -20.02 17.16
CA GLU A 398 -6.35 -20.44 15.86
C GLU A 398 -6.05 -19.44 14.72
N ASN A 399 -5.36 -18.34 14.97
CA ASN A 399 -5.11 -17.24 14.03
C ASN A 399 -6.40 -16.64 13.40
N ILE A 400 -7.47 -16.59 14.18
CA ILE A 400 -8.75 -15.97 13.78
C ILE A 400 -8.74 -14.48 14.07
N ILE A 401 -8.13 -14.09 15.18
CA ILE A 401 -7.93 -12.71 15.65
C ILE A 401 -6.50 -12.59 16.15
N ASP A 402 -5.87 -11.44 15.92
CA ASP A 402 -4.60 -11.11 16.54
C ASP A 402 -4.79 -10.43 17.91
N ALA A 403 -3.85 -10.59 18.84
CA ALA A 403 -3.92 -9.98 20.18
C ALA A 403 -4.04 -8.44 20.13
N ASP A 404 -3.47 -7.82 19.08
CA ASP A 404 -3.44 -6.37 18.84
C ASP A 404 -4.42 -5.94 17.75
N GLU A 405 -5.48 -6.70 17.50
CA GLU A 405 -6.39 -6.48 16.39
C GLU A 405 -7.13 -5.14 16.50
N LEU A 406 -7.19 -4.44 15.39
CA LEU A 406 -8.01 -3.25 15.23
C LEU A 406 -9.35 -3.63 14.58
N PHE A 407 -10.45 -3.31 15.26
CA PHE A 407 -11.80 -3.48 14.71
C PHE A 407 -12.36 -2.16 14.22
N GLU A 408 -13.02 -2.20 13.06
CA GLU A 408 -13.73 -1.07 12.49
C GLU A 408 -15.24 -1.35 12.49
N ILE A 409 -16.01 -0.49 13.14
CA ILE A 409 -17.47 -0.53 13.08
C ILE A 409 -17.92 0.44 11.99
N ILE A 410 -18.52 -0.11 10.94
CA ILE A 410 -18.91 0.64 9.74
C ILE A 410 -20.44 0.58 9.59
N PRO A 411 -21.13 1.72 9.66
CA PRO A 411 -22.55 1.79 9.32
C PRO A 411 -22.75 1.51 7.82
N LYS A 412 -23.80 0.78 7.47
CA LYS A 412 -24.09 0.42 6.09
C LYS A 412 -24.48 1.63 5.24
N ASP A 413 -25.19 2.58 5.85
CA ASP A 413 -25.72 3.78 5.19
C ASP A 413 -24.69 4.92 5.13
N ASP A 414 -23.70 4.95 6.03
CA ASP A 414 -22.67 5.99 6.11
C ASP A 414 -21.28 5.40 6.34
N LYS A 415 -20.64 4.99 5.27
CA LYS A 415 -19.28 4.40 5.29
C LYS A 415 -18.18 5.38 5.73
N THR A 416 -18.50 6.64 5.89
CA THR A 416 -17.53 7.67 6.36
C THR A 416 -17.50 7.78 7.88
N ASN A 417 -18.57 7.33 8.57
CA ASN A 417 -18.68 7.39 10.02
C ASN A 417 -18.22 6.08 10.67
N VAL A 418 -16.92 5.82 10.65
CA VAL A 418 -16.29 4.60 11.20
C VAL A 418 -15.86 4.82 12.65
N ILE A 419 -16.11 3.83 13.52
CA ILE A 419 -15.54 3.78 14.88
C ILE A 419 -14.42 2.73 14.86
N LYS A 420 -13.24 3.09 15.39
CA LYS A 420 -12.12 2.18 15.56
C LYS A 420 -11.99 1.75 17.00
N ILE A 421 -11.81 0.46 17.21
CA ILE A 421 -11.67 -0.15 18.52
C ILE A 421 -10.45 -1.05 18.51
N LYS A 422 -9.57 -0.89 19.50
CA LYS A 422 -8.45 -1.77 19.75
C LYS A 422 -8.69 -2.55 21.04
N LEU A 423 -8.38 -3.84 21.02
CA LEU A 423 -8.36 -4.66 22.23
C LEU A 423 -7.03 -4.45 22.95
N TYR A 424 -7.11 -4.22 24.24
CA TYR A 424 -5.96 -4.28 25.15
C TYR A 424 -6.13 -5.50 26.04
N VAL A 425 -5.27 -6.48 25.80
CA VAL A 425 -5.26 -7.72 26.58
C VAL A 425 -4.49 -7.45 27.88
N ALA A 426 -5.18 -7.52 29.02
CA ALA A 426 -4.63 -7.23 30.34
C ALA A 426 -4.00 -8.45 31.00
#